data_97b46f7a21b4359f401681ce4ced069a
#
_entry.id   97b46f7a21b4359f401681ce4ced069a
#
_cell.length_a   1.000
_cell.length_b   1.000
_cell.length_c   1.000
_cell.angle_alpha   90.00
_cell.angle_beta   90.00
_cell.angle_gamma   90.00
#
_symmetry.space_group_name_H-M   'P 1'
#
loop_
_entity.id
_entity.type
_entity.pdbx_description
1 polymer ?
#
loop_
_entity_poly.entity_id
_entity_poly.type
_entity_poly.pdbx_seq_one_letter_code
_entity_poly.pdbx_strand_id
1 'polypeptide(L)'
;NDLMDSELTLKKKFLILKKDNKLKITEAPNFSEYPKIGIICVPTPVPGNNIKSDVFVTAAVEKFLQFAKKGDMIILESSIEVGTTENIHKIIESKNFTIGKDFGLCFCPERVDPSNKEWGIENIPRVIFCSDDLSFEIAKKIYDKVNEGNLIRVSDSKIAEVVKSFENAFRLVNISLVNELAILCDKLEISAKDVIDAAATKPFGFLPHYPGA
;
A
#
# COMPACT_ATOMS: atom_id res chain seq x y z
N ASN A 1 0.09 -13.24 -20.52
CA ASN A 1 1.47 -13.01 -20.99
C ASN A 1 2.09 -11.77 -20.32
N ASP A 2 1.39 -10.65 -20.19
CA ASP A 2 1.94 -9.40 -19.64
C ASP A 2 2.39 -9.49 -18.17
N LEU A 3 1.72 -10.26 -17.32
CA LEU A 3 2.13 -10.52 -15.92
C LEU A 3 3.43 -11.34 -15.84
N MET A 4 3.58 -12.35 -16.69
CA MET A 4 4.82 -13.13 -16.75
C MET A 4 6.00 -12.29 -17.27
N ASP A 5 5.78 -11.38 -18.19
CA ASP A 5 6.83 -10.50 -18.72
C ASP A 5 7.27 -9.45 -17.68
N SER A 6 6.36 -8.91 -16.89
CA SER A 6 6.69 -8.02 -15.77
C SER A 6 7.48 -8.73 -14.67
N GLU A 7 7.07 -9.95 -14.32
CA GLU A 7 7.76 -10.78 -13.33
C GLU A 7 9.17 -11.19 -13.77
N LEU A 8 9.35 -11.50 -15.07
CA LEU A 8 10.65 -11.80 -15.67
C LEU A 8 11.57 -10.57 -15.65
N THR A 9 11.02 -9.38 -15.90
CA THR A 9 11.75 -8.11 -15.87
C THR A 9 12.19 -7.77 -14.45
N LEU A 10 11.32 -7.96 -13.44
CA LEU A 10 11.66 -7.78 -12.03
C LEU A 10 12.76 -8.76 -11.59
N LYS A 11 12.67 -10.03 -11.98
CA LYS A 11 13.73 -11.03 -11.70
C LYS A 11 15.07 -10.62 -12.30
N LYS A 12 15.11 -10.11 -13.53
CA LYS A 12 16.35 -9.61 -14.16
C LYS A 12 16.93 -8.41 -13.42
N LYS A 13 16.11 -7.39 -13.09
CA LYS A 13 16.53 -6.22 -12.29
C LYS A 13 17.08 -6.63 -10.94
N PHE A 14 16.39 -7.55 -10.25
CA PHE A 14 16.80 -8.11 -8.98
C PHE A 14 18.18 -8.76 -9.03
N LEU A 15 18.45 -9.61 -10.03
CA LEU A 15 19.74 -10.28 -10.19
C LEU A 15 20.88 -9.29 -10.46
N ILE A 16 20.62 -8.25 -11.26
CA ILE A 16 21.59 -7.18 -11.53
C ILE A 16 21.93 -6.43 -10.23
N LEU A 17 20.93 -5.98 -9.50
CA LEU A 17 21.13 -5.23 -8.24
C LEU A 17 21.87 -6.07 -7.18
N LYS A 18 21.57 -7.37 -7.11
CA LYS A 18 22.27 -8.30 -6.24
C LYS A 18 23.73 -8.48 -6.65
N LYS A 19 24.02 -8.63 -7.95
CA LYS A 19 25.39 -8.74 -8.49
C LYS A 19 26.22 -7.48 -8.23
N ASP A 20 25.58 -6.30 -8.34
CA ASP A 20 26.23 -5.01 -8.09
C ASP A 20 26.34 -4.64 -6.61
N ASN A 21 26.00 -5.54 -5.70
CA ASN A 21 25.95 -5.31 -4.23
C ASN A 21 25.04 -4.12 -3.81
N LYS A 22 24.11 -3.71 -4.66
CA LYS A 22 23.12 -2.68 -4.37
C LYS A 22 21.89 -3.20 -3.64
N LEU A 23 21.70 -4.53 -3.67
CA LEU A 23 20.63 -5.23 -2.98
C LEU A 23 21.20 -6.40 -2.21
N LYS A 24 20.93 -6.45 -0.91
CA LYS A 24 21.31 -7.53 -0.02
C LYS A 24 20.07 -8.16 0.59
N ILE A 25 19.96 -9.49 0.49
CA ILE A 25 18.91 -10.25 1.16
C ILE A 25 19.53 -10.85 2.42
N THR A 26 18.88 -10.66 3.55
CA THR A 26 19.36 -11.16 4.84
C THR A 26 18.21 -11.31 5.82
N GLU A 27 18.26 -12.34 6.65
CA GLU A 27 17.35 -12.51 7.79
C GLU A 27 17.80 -11.69 9.01
N ALA A 28 19.11 -11.37 9.08
CA ALA A 28 19.71 -10.56 10.13
C ALA A 28 20.39 -9.35 9.48
N PRO A 29 19.69 -8.22 9.32
CA PRO A 29 20.27 -7.04 8.71
C PRO A 29 21.41 -6.49 9.60
N ASN A 30 22.56 -6.28 8.98
CA ASN A 30 23.66 -5.52 9.57
C ASN A 30 23.58 -4.10 9.04
N PHE A 31 23.08 -3.18 9.87
CA PHE A 31 22.84 -1.80 9.49
C PHE A 31 24.12 -0.97 9.60
N SER A 32 24.31 -0.09 8.61
CA SER A 32 25.36 0.93 8.62
C SER A 32 25.20 1.92 9.79
N GLU A 33 26.19 2.78 9.99
CA GLU A 33 26.13 3.85 10.99
C GLU A 33 25.21 5.01 10.60
N TYR A 34 24.84 5.10 9.31
CA TYR A 34 23.96 6.16 8.78
C TYR A 34 22.50 5.96 9.21
N PRO A 35 21.72 7.05 9.25
CA PRO A 35 20.28 6.97 9.42
C PRO A 35 19.65 6.00 8.40
N LYS A 36 18.68 5.21 8.86
CA LYS A 36 18.03 4.16 8.07
C LYS A 36 16.56 4.49 7.84
N ILE A 37 16.06 4.01 6.71
CA ILE A 37 14.64 4.05 6.41
C ILE A 37 14.16 2.61 6.26
N GLY A 38 13.29 2.19 7.16
CA GLY A 38 12.63 0.90 7.10
C GLY A 38 11.31 1.02 6.33
N ILE A 39 11.20 0.32 5.20
CA ILE A 39 9.92 0.21 4.47
C ILE A 39 9.32 -1.14 4.83
N ILE A 40 8.14 -1.13 5.48
CA ILE A 40 7.46 -2.32 5.97
C ILE A 40 6.41 -2.76 4.96
N CYS A 41 6.69 -3.87 4.28
CA CYS A 41 5.85 -4.46 3.22
C CYS A 41 5.59 -5.94 3.54
N VAL A 42 5.00 -6.21 4.70
CA VAL A 42 4.71 -7.57 5.16
C VAL A 42 3.26 -7.95 4.89
N PRO A 43 2.95 -9.26 4.77
CA PRO A 43 1.57 -9.73 4.64
C PRO A 43 0.71 -9.30 5.83
N THR A 44 -0.56 -8.98 5.54
CA THR A 44 -1.59 -8.64 6.54
C THR A 44 -2.77 -9.60 6.37
N PRO A 45 -2.71 -10.78 6.99
CA PRO A 45 -3.75 -11.79 6.83
C PRO A 45 -5.09 -11.29 7.38
N VAL A 46 -6.18 -11.72 6.73
CA VAL A 46 -7.53 -11.47 7.25
C VAL A 46 -7.67 -12.11 8.63
N PRO A 47 -8.23 -11.39 9.61
CA PRO A 47 -8.44 -11.95 10.95
C PRO A 47 -9.27 -13.22 10.88
N GLY A 48 -8.66 -14.33 11.27
CA GLY A 48 -9.26 -15.64 11.37
C GLY A 48 -8.45 -16.45 12.37
N ASN A 49 -9.07 -17.31 13.17
CA ASN A 49 -8.37 -18.14 14.15
C ASN A 49 -7.52 -17.39 15.19
N ASN A 50 -8.00 -16.27 15.71
CA ASN A 50 -7.35 -15.46 16.76
C ASN A 50 -6.03 -14.78 16.35
N ILE A 51 -5.71 -14.67 15.08
CA ILE A 51 -4.56 -13.90 14.59
C ILE A 51 -5.01 -12.46 14.33
N LYS A 52 -4.36 -11.47 14.97
CA LYS A 52 -4.56 -10.06 14.65
C LYS A 52 -3.96 -9.74 13.29
N SER A 53 -4.63 -8.90 12.52
CA SER A 53 -4.17 -8.50 11.17
C SER A 53 -2.82 -7.78 11.18
N ASP A 54 -2.48 -7.07 12.27
CA ASP A 54 -1.26 -6.26 12.43
C ASP A 54 -0.05 -7.01 13.00
N VAL A 55 -0.19 -8.32 13.30
CA VAL A 55 0.86 -9.09 13.98
C VAL A 55 2.20 -9.07 13.26
N PHE A 56 2.18 -9.22 11.93
CA PHE A 56 3.43 -9.20 11.14
C PHE A 56 4.01 -7.79 10.99
N VAL A 57 3.16 -6.78 10.90
CA VAL A 57 3.58 -5.37 10.87
C VAL A 57 4.26 -5.01 12.19
N THR A 58 3.63 -5.33 13.30
CA THR A 58 4.18 -5.11 14.64
C THR A 58 5.52 -5.82 14.82
N ALA A 59 5.60 -7.11 14.46
CA ALA A 59 6.84 -7.88 14.57
C ALA A 59 7.98 -7.31 13.69
N ALA A 60 7.67 -6.85 12.48
CA ALA A 60 8.65 -6.24 11.59
C ALA A 60 9.16 -4.90 12.14
N VAL A 61 8.27 -4.07 12.69
CA VAL A 61 8.63 -2.82 13.35
C VAL A 61 9.49 -3.09 14.58
N GLU A 62 9.10 -4.01 15.46
CA GLU A 62 9.89 -4.37 16.64
C GLU A 62 11.28 -4.89 16.28
N LYS A 63 11.38 -5.70 15.21
CA LYS A 63 12.68 -6.18 14.68
C LYS A 63 13.54 -5.02 14.18
N PHE A 64 12.97 -4.04 13.47
CA PHE A 64 13.69 -2.85 13.03
C PHE A 64 14.17 -2.02 14.23
N LEU A 65 13.33 -1.84 15.24
CA LEU A 65 13.63 -1.05 16.44
C LEU A 65 14.78 -1.64 17.30
N GLN A 66 15.09 -2.93 17.19
CA GLN A 66 16.27 -3.52 17.85
C GLN A 66 17.60 -2.90 17.39
N PHE A 67 17.63 -2.35 16.18
CA PHE A 67 18.80 -1.76 15.55
C PHE A 67 18.64 -0.26 15.26
N ALA A 68 17.52 0.30 15.66
CA ALA A 68 17.18 1.69 15.34
C ALA A 68 18.02 2.67 16.13
N LYS A 69 18.28 3.82 15.54
CA LYS A 69 18.98 4.96 16.11
C LYS A 69 18.17 6.24 15.90
N LYS A 70 18.52 7.28 16.64
CA LYS A 70 17.97 8.62 16.40
C LYS A 70 18.28 9.08 14.97
N GLY A 71 17.31 9.64 14.31
CA GLY A 71 17.35 9.99 12.89
C GLY A 71 16.84 8.91 11.94
N ASP A 72 16.53 7.70 12.45
CA ASP A 72 15.90 6.65 11.64
C ASP A 72 14.40 6.92 11.41
N MET A 73 13.83 6.24 10.40
CA MET A 73 12.45 6.41 10.00
C MET A 73 11.83 5.08 9.57
N ILE A 74 10.54 4.94 9.78
CA ILE A 74 9.72 3.83 9.26
C ILE A 74 8.65 4.38 8.33
N ILE A 75 8.48 3.70 7.19
CA ILE A 75 7.33 3.87 6.29
C ILE A 75 6.56 2.55 6.27
N LEU A 76 5.31 2.58 6.69
CA LEU A 76 4.40 1.45 6.59
C LEU A 76 3.75 1.48 5.20
N GLU A 77 3.87 0.40 4.41
CA GLU A 77 3.18 0.25 3.11
C GLU A 77 2.14 -0.90 3.13
N SER A 78 2.26 -1.82 4.09
CA SER A 78 1.28 -2.90 4.27
C SER A 78 -0.12 -2.35 4.48
N SER A 79 -1.15 -3.02 3.94
CA SER A 79 -2.55 -2.69 4.25
C SER A 79 -2.83 -3.03 5.72
N ILE A 80 -3.25 -2.05 6.50
CA ILE A 80 -3.44 -2.16 7.95
C ILE A 80 -4.83 -1.72 8.37
N GLU A 81 -5.27 -2.19 9.52
CA GLU A 81 -6.52 -1.74 10.14
C GLU A 81 -6.41 -0.30 10.66
N VAL A 82 -7.54 0.39 10.73
CA VAL A 82 -7.62 1.75 11.27
C VAL A 82 -7.15 1.78 12.72
N GLY A 83 -6.19 2.66 13.01
CA GLY A 83 -5.55 2.80 14.32
C GLY A 83 -4.23 2.04 14.47
N THR A 84 -3.82 1.23 13.49
CA THR A 84 -2.55 0.49 13.56
C THR A 84 -1.36 1.43 13.59
N THR A 85 -1.34 2.50 12.78
CA THR A 85 -0.23 3.49 12.79
C THR A 85 -0.08 4.15 14.16
N GLU A 86 -1.18 4.43 14.85
CA GLU A 86 -1.18 5.00 16.20
C GLU A 86 -0.64 3.99 17.23
N ASN A 87 -0.92 2.70 17.07
CA ASN A 87 -0.35 1.65 17.91
C ASN A 87 1.17 1.52 17.68
N ILE A 88 1.61 1.57 16.42
CA ILE A 88 3.03 1.56 16.06
C ILE A 88 3.75 2.78 16.64
N HIS A 89 3.12 3.96 16.61
CA HIS A 89 3.64 5.16 17.28
C HIS A 89 3.95 4.89 18.76
N LYS A 90 3.00 4.31 19.50
CA LYS A 90 3.19 3.96 20.94
C LYS A 90 4.33 2.96 21.15
N ILE A 91 4.47 1.98 20.25
CA ILE A 91 5.58 1.01 20.30
C ILE A 91 6.92 1.71 20.11
N ILE A 92 7.05 2.62 19.13
CA ILE A 92 8.26 3.38 18.89
C ILE A 92 8.63 4.23 20.12
N GLU A 93 7.68 4.94 20.70
CA GLU A 93 7.89 5.76 21.88
C GLU A 93 8.27 4.93 23.11
N SER A 94 7.76 3.71 23.25
CA SER A 94 8.14 2.78 24.32
C SER A 94 9.62 2.36 24.26
N LYS A 95 10.29 2.56 23.12
CA LYS A 95 11.74 2.32 22.92
C LYS A 95 12.59 3.58 23.09
N ASN A 96 12.05 4.62 23.74
CA ASN A 96 12.71 5.90 24.02
C ASN A 96 13.04 6.74 22.76
N PHE A 97 12.26 6.60 21.69
CA PHE A 97 12.28 7.50 20.57
C PHE A 97 11.12 8.51 20.70
N THR A 98 11.31 9.71 20.17
CA THR A 98 10.28 10.73 20.10
C THR A 98 9.93 10.97 18.63
N ILE A 99 8.72 10.58 18.25
CA ILE A 99 8.25 10.74 16.87
C ILE A 99 8.14 12.24 16.53
N GLY A 100 8.57 12.59 15.32
CA GLY A 100 8.63 13.96 14.84
C GLY A 100 9.82 14.77 15.36
N LYS A 101 10.66 14.19 16.23
CA LYS A 101 11.85 14.83 16.76
C LYS A 101 13.14 14.09 16.43
N ASP A 102 13.20 12.80 16.79
CA ASP A 102 14.37 11.97 16.59
C ASP A 102 14.06 10.64 15.89
N PHE A 103 12.80 10.42 15.53
CA PHE A 103 12.34 9.27 14.75
C PHE A 103 11.17 9.66 13.84
N GLY A 104 11.21 9.22 12.57
CA GLY A 104 10.15 9.46 11.61
C GLY A 104 9.18 8.29 11.47
N LEU A 105 7.88 8.57 11.32
CA LEU A 105 6.87 7.57 11.03
C LEU A 105 5.95 8.06 9.90
N CYS A 106 5.87 7.26 8.84
CA CYS A 106 4.93 7.48 7.75
C CYS A 106 4.09 6.22 7.47
N PHE A 107 2.90 6.44 6.91
CA PHE A 107 2.07 5.39 6.34
C PHE A 107 1.68 5.77 4.91
N CYS A 108 2.01 4.91 3.95
CA CYS A 108 1.79 5.12 2.53
C CYS A 108 1.29 3.83 1.87
N PRO A 109 -0.01 3.51 1.98
CA PRO A 109 -0.54 2.25 1.47
C PRO A 109 -0.40 2.12 -0.04
N GLU A 110 -0.20 0.88 -0.52
CA GLU A 110 -0.20 0.56 -1.94
C GLU A 110 -1.61 0.60 -2.52
N ARG A 111 -1.77 1.18 -3.72
CA ARG A 111 -3.06 1.38 -4.39
C ARG A 111 -3.16 0.74 -5.77
N VAL A 112 -2.09 0.10 -6.27
CA VAL A 112 -2.06 -0.50 -7.61
C VAL A 112 -3.06 -1.64 -7.73
N ASP A 113 -3.79 -1.66 -8.84
CA ASP A 113 -4.53 -2.80 -9.30
C ASP A 113 -3.71 -3.51 -10.38
N PRO A 114 -3.25 -4.76 -10.16
CA PRO A 114 -2.43 -5.48 -11.15
C PRO A 114 -3.12 -5.69 -12.50
N SER A 115 -4.44 -5.61 -12.56
CA SER A 115 -5.21 -5.73 -13.80
C SER A 115 -5.28 -4.42 -14.59
N ASN A 116 -4.96 -3.27 -13.97
CA ASN A 116 -4.99 -1.97 -14.60
C ASN A 116 -3.71 -1.74 -15.41
N LYS A 117 -3.85 -1.45 -16.71
CA LYS A 117 -2.72 -1.23 -17.62
C LYS A 117 -2.30 0.23 -17.74
N GLU A 118 -3.14 1.15 -17.31
CA GLU A 118 -2.91 2.59 -17.37
C GLU A 118 -2.22 3.11 -16.10
N TRP A 119 -2.69 2.63 -14.94
CA TRP A 119 -2.24 3.08 -13.62
C TRP A 119 -1.43 2.00 -12.92
N GLY A 120 -0.12 2.13 -12.98
CA GLY A 120 0.83 1.24 -12.31
C GLY A 120 1.53 1.92 -11.13
N ILE A 121 2.51 1.21 -10.56
CA ILE A 121 3.31 1.72 -9.43
C ILE A 121 4.06 3.01 -9.78
N GLU A 122 4.33 3.24 -11.06
CA GLU A 122 5.15 4.35 -11.55
C GLU A 122 4.36 5.66 -11.71
N ASN A 123 3.03 5.63 -11.80
CA ASN A 123 2.22 6.81 -12.11
C ASN A 123 0.96 6.99 -11.27
N ILE A 124 0.56 6.00 -10.47
CA ILE A 124 -0.62 6.13 -9.62
C ILE A 124 -0.38 7.13 -8.49
N PRO A 125 -1.25 8.14 -8.29
CA PRO A 125 -1.13 9.03 -7.14
C PRO A 125 -1.18 8.26 -5.83
N ARG A 126 -0.29 8.58 -4.88
CA ARG A 126 -0.22 7.90 -3.58
C ARG A 126 -0.70 8.81 -2.46
N VAL A 127 -1.41 8.24 -1.50
CA VAL A 127 -1.79 8.95 -0.26
C VAL A 127 -0.77 8.62 0.81
N ILE A 128 -0.29 9.64 1.53
CA ILE A 128 0.69 9.44 2.60
C ILE A 128 0.31 10.26 3.83
N PHE A 129 0.43 9.65 4.99
CA PHE A 129 0.58 10.32 6.27
C PHE A 129 2.03 10.31 6.69
N CYS A 130 2.53 11.41 7.24
CA CYS A 130 3.82 11.47 7.92
C CYS A 130 3.69 12.28 9.21
N SER A 131 4.39 11.82 10.25
CA SER A 131 4.35 12.41 11.59
C SER A 131 4.81 13.86 11.66
N ASP A 132 5.66 14.27 10.72
CA ASP A 132 6.29 15.59 10.69
C ASP A 132 6.72 15.97 9.26
N ASP A 133 7.16 17.22 9.08
CA ASP A 133 7.53 17.75 7.77
C ASP A 133 8.82 17.14 7.24
N LEU A 134 9.81 16.90 8.11
CA LEU A 134 11.09 16.28 7.70
C LEU A 134 10.86 14.85 7.19
N SER A 135 10.06 14.07 7.90
CA SER A 135 9.67 12.73 7.48
C SER A 135 8.95 12.74 6.14
N PHE A 136 8.07 13.73 5.90
CA PHE A 136 7.41 13.89 4.60
C PHE A 136 8.39 14.22 3.48
N GLU A 137 9.31 15.16 3.68
CA GLU A 137 10.31 15.53 2.67
C GLU A 137 11.25 14.36 2.32
N ILE A 138 11.62 13.54 3.31
CA ILE A 138 12.43 12.34 3.09
C ILE A 138 11.63 11.30 2.29
N ALA A 139 10.40 11.00 2.71
CA ALA A 139 9.51 10.07 2.00
C ALA A 139 9.26 10.53 0.56
N LYS A 140 9.00 11.84 0.37
CA LYS A 140 8.79 12.42 -0.96
C LYS A 140 9.99 12.19 -1.88
N LYS A 141 11.22 12.41 -1.41
CA LYS A 141 12.44 12.15 -2.19
C LYS A 141 12.60 10.69 -2.59
N ILE A 142 12.08 9.74 -1.79
CA ILE A 142 12.10 8.31 -2.12
C ILE A 142 11.06 8.03 -3.21
N TYR A 143 9.81 8.47 -2.97
CA TYR A 143 8.71 8.18 -3.89
C TYR A 143 8.87 8.89 -5.23
N ASP A 144 9.38 10.11 -5.29
CA ASP A 144 9.70 10.83 -6.53
C ASP A 144 10.74 10.08 -7.43
N LYS A 145 11.46 9.08 -6.87
CA LYS A 145 12.38 8.23 -7.65
C LYS A 145 11.73 7.04 -8.32
N VAL A 146 10.56 6.62 -7.84
CA VAL A 146 9.89 5.38 -8.26
C VAL A 146 8.48 5.62 -8.77
N ASN A 147 7.92 6.81 -8.55
CA ASN A 147 6.55 7.16 -8.89
C ASN A 147 6.48 8.60 -9.37
N GLU A 148 6.00 8.80 -10.61
CA GLU A 148 5.77 10.13 -11.20
C GLU A 148 4.43 10.73 -10.79
N GLY A 149 3.59 9.94 -10.12
CA GLY A 149 2.31 10.38 -9.59
C GLY A 149 2.45 11.31 -8.39
N ASN A 150 1.41 12.09 -8.15
CA ASN A 150 1.39 13.00 -7.01
C ASN A 150 1.37 12.26 -5.68
N LEU A 151 2.21 12.70 -4.75
CA LEU A 151 2.17 12.26 -3.36
C LEU A 151 1.24 13.20 -2.58
N ILE A 152 0.08 12.69 -2.18
CA ILE A 152 -0.98 13.46 -1.51
C ILE A 152 -0.83 13.28 -0.01
N ARG A 153 -0.34 14.32 0.67
CA ARG A 153 -0.20 14.31 2.14
C ARG A 153 -1.55 14.51 2.82
N VAL A 154 -1.84 13.67 3.81
CA VAL A 154 -3.01 13.81 4.70
C VAL A 154 -2.56 14.16 6.12
N SER A 155 -3.44 14.81 6.87
CA SER A 155 -3.15 15.36 8.19
C SER A 155 -3.17 14.33 9.33
N ASP A 156 -3.80 13.16 9.11
CA ASP A 156 -4.00 12.13 10.13
C ASP A 156 -3.78 10.74 9.52
N SER A 157 -3.13 9.84 10.25
CA SER A 157 -2.89 8.46 9.81
C SER A 157 -4.18 7.71 9.54
N LYS A 158 -5.21 7.96 10.35
CA LYS A 158 -6.54 7.33 10.18
C LYS A 158 -7.17 7.69 8.84
N ILE A 159 -6.92 8.90 8.31
CA ILE A 159 -7.40 9.28 6.98
C ILE A 159 -6.79 8.35 5.93
N ALA A 160 -5.46 8.16 5.94
CA ALA A 160 -4.79 7.29 4.98
C ALA A 160 -5.22 5.82 5.12
N GLU A 161 -5.42 5.33 6.35
CA GLU A 161 -5.89 3.98 6.66
C GLU A 161 -7.33 3.77 6.16
N VAL A 162 -8.23 4.73 6.42
CA VAL A 162 -9.63 4.69 5.96
C VAL A 162 -9.70 4.79 4.43
N VAL A 163 -8.91 5.65 3.80
CA VAL A 163 -8.89 5.78 2.32
C VAL A 163 -8.63 4.41 1.68
N LYS A 164 -7.60 3.68 2.13
CA LYS A 164 -7.29 2.35 1.58
C LYS A 164 -8.41 1.34 1.79
N SER A 165 -8.97 1.30 2.99
CA SER A 165 -10.07 0.40 3.32
C SER A 165 -11.35 0.74 2.54
N PHE A 166 -11.63 2.03 2.38
CA PHE A 166 -12.81 2.51 1.66
C PHE A 166 -12.72 2.24 0.16
N GLU A 167 -11.55 2.44 -0.47
CA GLU A 167 -11.32 2.10 -1.88
C GLU A 167 -11.57 0.62 -2.15
N ASN A 168 -11.07 -0.26 -1.27
CA ASN A 168 -11.29 -1.70 -1.39
C ASN A 168 -12.78 -2.06 -1.19
N ALA A 169 -13.44 -1.47 -0.19
CA ALA A 169 -14.87 -1.69 0.05
C ALA A 169 -15.72 -1.17 -1.13
N PHE A 170 -15.41 0.01 -1.66
CA PHE A 170 -16.09 0.57 -2.83
C PHE A 170 -16.00 -0.38 -4.03
N ARG A 171 -14.80 -0.90 -4.32
CA ARG A 171 -14.61 -1.86 -5.41
C ARG A 171 -15.41 -3.15 -5.16
N LEU A 172 -15.33 -3.72 -3.97
CA LEU A 172 -16.04 -4.95 -3.61
C LEU A 172 -17.55 -4.80 -3.78
N VAL A 173 -18.14 -3.73 -3.26
CA VAL A 173 -19.58 -3.47 -3.36
C VAL A 173 -20.03 -3.33 -4.80
N ASN A 174 -19.28 -2.57 -5.62
CA ASN A 174 -19.63 -2.38 -7.02
C ASN A 174 -19.48 -3.66 -7.86
N ILE A 175 -18.43 -4.46 -7.64
CA ILE A 175 -18.29 -5.78 -8.30
C ILE A 175 -19.42 -6.71 -7.88
N SER A 176 -19.77 -6.76 -6.60
CA SER A 176 -20.89 -7.58 -6.12
C SER A 176 -22.21 -7.15 -6.76
N LEU A 177 -22.46 -5.84 -6.87
CA LEU A 177 -23.67 -5.32 -7.52
C LEU A 177 -23.75 -5.73 -8.98
N VAL A 178 -22.66 -5.62 -9.75
CA VAL A 178 -22.71 -6.01 -11.18
C VAL A 178 -22.71 -7.52 -11.37
N ASN A 179 -22.20 -8.30 -10.43
CA ASN A 179 -22.37 -9.75 -10.43
C ASN A 179 -23.86 -10.15 -10.25
N GLU A 180 -24.59 -9.49 -9.34
CA GLU A 180 -26.04 -9.68 -9.21
C GLU A 180 -26.78 -9.24 -10.48
N LEU A 181 -26.36 -8.13 -11.12
CA LEU A 181 -26.88 -7.71 -12.41
C LEU A 181 -26.64 -8.79 -13.48
N ALA A 182 -25.46 -9.41 -13.50
CA ALA A 182 -25.18 -10.47 -14.46
C ALA A 182 -26.11 -11.69 -14.30
N ILE A 183 -26.41 -12.07 -13.06
CA ILE A 183 -27.39 -13.15 -12.76
C ILE A 183 -28.80 -12.78 -13.25
N LEU A 184 -29.20 -11.51 -13.08
CA LEU A 184 -30.48 -11.01 -13.59
C LEU A 184 -30.53 -11.03 -15.12
N CYS A 185 -29.47 -10.55 -15.78
CA CYS A 185 -29.37 -10.49 -17.23
C CYS A 185 -29.42 -11.90 -17.87
N ASP A 186 -28.77 -12.87 -17.23
CA ASP A 186 -28.82 -14.27 -17.66
C ASP A 186 -30.26 -14.82 -17.68
N LYS A 187 -31.04 -14.53 -16.62
CA LYS A 187 -32.45 -14.90 -16.55
C LYS A 187 -33.35 -14.22 -17.58
N LEU A 188 -32.91 -13.03 -18.05
CA LEU A 188 -33.62 -12.24 -19.07
C LEU A 188 -33.13 -12.53 -20.51
N GLU A 189 -32.14 -13.43 -20.65
CA GLU A 189 -31.50 -13.77 -21.92
C GLU A 189 -30.88 -12.56 -22.64
N ILE A 190 -30.30 -11.60 -21.85
CA ILE A 190 -29.60 -10.40 -22.36
C ILE A 190 -28.18 -10.30 -21.86
N SER A 191 -27.34 -9.52 -22.54
CA SER A 191 -25.95 -9.30 -22.18
C SER A 191 -25.81 -8.28 -21.04
N ALA A 192 -25.23 -8.67 -19.91
CA ALA A 192 -24.92 -7.74 -18.82
C ALA A 192 -23.92 -6.66 -19.26
N LYS A 193 -22.99 -7.02 -20.16
CA LYS A 193 -22.03 -6.06 -20.73
C LYS A 193 -22.77 -4.95 -21.51
N ASP A 194 -23.73 -5.32 -22.35
CA ASP A 194 -24.47 -4.34 -23.16
C ASP A 194 -25.32 -3.41 -22.28
N VAL A 195 -25.87 -3.94 -21.19
CA VAL A 195 -26.59 -3.13 -20.19
C VAL A 195 -25.65 -2.12 -19.51
N ILE A 196 -24.45 -2.56 -19.10
CA ILE A 196 -23.45 -1.71 -18.45
C ILE A 196 -22.93 -0.64 -19.43
N ASP A 197 -22.60 -1.04 -20.67
CA ASP A 197 -22.12 -0.13 -21.72
C ASP A 197 -23.18 0.94 -22.05
N ALA A 198 -24.45 0.55 -22.16
CA ALA A 198 -25.55 1.48 -22.37
C ALA A 198 -25.71 2.43 -21.15
N ALA A 199 -25.64 1.93 -19.93
CA ALA A 199 -25.72 2.74 -18.73
C ALA A 199 -24.54 3.73 -18.60
N ALA A 200 -23.34 3.35 -19.07
CA ALA A 200 -22.13 4.19 -19.07
C ALA A 200 -22.24 5.41 -20.01
N THR A 201 -23.21 5.45 -20.93
CA THR A 201 -23.48 6.63 -21.75
C THR A 201 -24.07 7.80 -20.94
N LYS A 202 -24.54 7.54 -19.71
CA LYS A 202 -25.00 8.59 -18.80
C LYS A 202 -23.80 9.41 -18.32
N PRO A 203 -23.77 10.75 -18.52
CA PRO A 203 -22.60 11.57 -18.29
C PRO A 203 -22.28 11.83 -16.79
N PHE A 204 -23.14 11.41 -15.88
CA PHE A 204 -22.96 11.59 -14.42
C PHE A 204 -23.66 10.50 -13.63
N GLY A 205 -23.18 10.27 -12.40
CA GLY A 205 -23.83 9.39 -11.41
C GLY A 205 -23.81 7.91 -11.77
N PHE A 206 -22.97 7.48 -12.71
CA PHE A 206 -22.69 6.08 -13.02
C PHE A 206 -21.20 5.89 -13.30
N LEU A 207 -20.60 4.89 -12.63
CA LEU A 207 -19.24 4.44 -12.87
C LEU A 207 -19.31 3.00 -13.35
N PRO A 208 -18.85 2.68 -14.56
CA PRO A 208 -18.95 1.32 -15.09
C PRO A 208 -18.04 0.38 -14.31
N HIS A 209 -18.62 -0.72 -13.84
CA HIS A 209 -17.94 -1.88 -13.33
C HIS A 209 -18.44 -3.09 -14.10
N TYR A 210 -17.58 -4.09 -14.25
CA TYR A 210 -17.92 -5.30 -14.99
C TYR A 210 -17.85 -6.51 -14.06
N PRO A 211 -18.67 -7.57 -14.31
CA PRO A 211 -18.64 -8.77 -13.50
C PRO A 211 -17.25 -9.39 -13.42
N GLY A 212 -16.89 -9.86 -12.24
CA GLY A 212 -15.59 -10.44 -11.96
C GLY A 212 -15.45 -10.96 -10.52
N ALA A 213 -14.24 -11.36 -10.16
CA ALA A 213 -13.88 -11.81 -8.81
C ALA A 213 -13.34 -10.66 -7.94
#